data_03fd74c66c20bbaf08528cfce0d5371d
#
_entry.id   03fd74c66c20bbaf08528cfce0d5371d
#
_cell.length_a   1.000
_cell.length_b   1.000
_cell.length_c   1.000
_cell.angle_alpha   90.00
_cell.angle_beta   90.00
_cell.angle_gamma   90.00
#
_symmetry.space_group_name_H-M   'P 1'
#
loop_
_entity.id
_entity.type
_entity.pdbx_description
1 polymer ?
#
loop_
_entity_poly.entity_id
_entity_poly.type
_entity_poly.pdbx_seq_one_letter_code
_entity_poly.pdbx_strand_id
1 'polypeptide(L)'
;IKNVIKLAWNPPKTYRDTLYAAGVNPVVSFPGQGTILFGDKTLLNKPSAFDRINVRRLFIVLEKAISEASKFSLFELNDEFTRSQFVSLITPFLRDIQGRRGIVDFKVVCDATNNTPQVIDNNQFVGDIYIKPARSINYIQLNFVAVATGVEFNTVVGAA
;
A
#
# COMPACT_ATOMS: atom_id res chain seq x y z
N ILE A 1 -8.81 -2.97 -19.42
CA ILE A 1 -9.30 -4.36 -19.41
C ILE A 1 -9.19 -4.89 -20.83
N LYS A 2 -8.53 -6.04 -21.04
CA LYS A 2 -8.34 -6.63 -22.36
C LYS A 2 -9.62 -7.34 -22.83
N ASN A 3 -9.81 -7.42 -24.17
CA ASN A 3 -10.89 -8.18 -24.82
C ASN A 3 -12.32 -7.69 -24.52
N VAL A 4 -12.48 -6.44 -24.11
CA VAL A 4 -13.81 -5.80 -23.97
C VAL A 4 -14.09 -4.97 -25.22
N ILE A 5 -15.12 -5.36 -25.97
CA ILE A 5 -15.51 -4.67 -27.20
C ILE A 5 -16.36 -3.43 -26.86
N LYS A 6 -17.32 -3.58 -25.93
CA LYS A 6 -18.25 -2.50 -25.55
C LYS A 6 -18.75 -2.74 -24.13
N LEU A 7 -18.95 -1.64 -23.40
CA LEU A 7 -19.69 -1.66 -22.14
C LEU A 7 -21.19 -1.59 -22.41
N ALA A 8 -22.01 -2.28 -21.60
CA ALA A 8 -23.46 -2.15 -21.66
C ALA A 8 -23.88 -0.70 -21.39
N TRP A 9 -23.19 -0.04 -20.48
CA TRP A 9 -23.37 1.36 -20.15
C TRP A 9 -22.04 1.98 -19.72
N ASN A 10 -21.75 3.18 -20.25
CA ASN A 10 -20.54 3.93 -19.87
C ASN A 10 -20.97 5.12 -18.99
N PRO A 11 -20.69 5.09 -17.68
CA PRO A 11 -21.17 6.12 -16.76
C PRO A 11 -20.53 7.49 -17.05
N PRO A 12 -21.34 8.57 -17.19
CA PRO A 12 -20.83 9.93 -17.29
C PRO A 12 -20.20 10.38 -15.97
N LYS A 13 -19.46 11.50 -16.00
CA LYS A 13 -18.66 11.98 -14.86
C LYS A 13 -19.48 12.07 -13.56
N THR A 14 -20.67 12.62 -13.58
CA THR A 14 -21.54 12.81 -12.41
C THR A 14 -21.87 11.46 -11.74
N TYR A 15 -22.22 10.45 -12.53
CA TYR A 15 -22.53 9.11 -12.00
C TYR A 15 -21.26 8.41 -11.48
N ARG A 16 -20.11 8.62 -12.13
CA ARG A 16 -18.84 8.07 -11.62
C ARG A 16 -18.50 8.64 -10.25
N ASP A 17 -18.68 9.94 -10.07
CA ASP A 17 -18.42 10.61 -8.79
C ASP A 17 -19.35 10.06 -7.68
N THR A 18 -20.64 9.86 -8.00
CA THR A 18 -21.61 9.25 -7.08
C THR A 18 -21.24 7.80 -6.72
N LEU A 19 -20.90 6.97 -7.72
CA LEU A 19 -20.48 5.59 -7.51
C LEU A 19 -19.20 5.53 -6.66
N TYR A 20 -18.24 6.39 -6.97
CA TYR A 20 -16.99 6.43 -6.22
C TYR A 20 -17.18 6.92 -4.78
N ALA A 21 -18.07 7.87 -4.55
CA ALA A 21 -18.45 8.30 -3.20
C ALA A 21 -19.10 7.14 -2.41
N ALA A 22 -19.92 6.32 -3.08
CA ALA A 22 -20.54 5.12 -2.49
C ALA A 22 -19.57 3.92 -2.33
N GLY A 23 -18.27 4.08 -2.64
CA GLY A 23 -17.27 3.00 -2.51
C GLY A 23 -17.22 2.02 -3.68
N VAL A 24 -17.89 2.32 -4.79
CA VAL A 24 -17.90 1.49 -5.99
C VAL A 24 -16.85 1.99 -6.98
N ASN A 25 -16.00 1.09 -7.47
CA ASN A 25 -15.01 1.40 -8.51
C ASN A 25 -15.66 1.18 -9.88
N PRO A 26 -15.99 2.22 -10.66
CA PRO A 26 -16.66 2.06 -11.94
C PRO A 26 -15.71 1.54 -13.02
N VAL A 27 -16.25 0.72 -13.91
CA VAL A 27 -15.58 0.37 -15.18
C VAL A 27 -16.04 1.36 -16.23
N VAL A 28 -15.07 1.99 -16.89
CA VAL A 28 -15.29 3.12 -17.80
C VAL A 28 -14.54 2.89 -19.11
N SER A 29 -15.12 3.33 -20.20
CA SER A 29 -14.43 3.39 -21.50
C SER A 29 -14.12 4.84 -21.86
N PHE A 30 -12.82 5.15 -22.01
CA PHE A 30 -12.35 6.44 -22.47
C PHE A 30 -11.89 6.36 -23.93
N PRO A 31 -12.21 7.39 -24.76
CA PRO A 31 -11.66 7.46 -26.11
C PRO A 31 -10.12 7.39 -26.08
N GLY A 32 -9.54 6.52 -26.89
CA GLY A 32 -8.08 6.35 -26.98
C GLY A 32 -7.43 5.52 -25.86
N GLN A 33 -8.10 5.24 -24.74
CA GLN A 33 -7.56 4.44 -23.64
C GLN A 33 -8.25 3.08 -23.48
N GLY A 34 -9.39 2.90 -24.13
CA GLY A 34 -10.18 1.68 -24.01
C GLY A 34 -10.89 1.56 -22.66
N THR A 35 -11.22 0.33 -22.29
CA THR A 35 -11.97 0.02 -21.06
C THR A 35 -11.04 -0.18 -19.87
N ILE A 36 -11.21 0.63 -18.85
CA ILE A 36 -10.40 0.62 -17.63
C ILE A 36 -11.26 0.55 -16.37
N LEU A 37 -10.70 0.01 -15.30
CA LEU A 37 -11.24 0.14 -13.94
C LEU A 37 -10.81 1.50 -13.39
N PHE A 38 -11.77 2.36 -13.11
CA PHE A 38 -11.53 3.75 -12.70
C PHE A 38 -11.84 3.94 -11.21
N GLY A 39 -11.00 3.38 -10.37
CA GLY A 39 -11.08 3.48 -8.92
C GLY A 39 -10.19 2.44 -8.24
N ASP A 40 -9.85 2.67 -6.97
CA ASP A 40 -8.96 1.83 -6.16
C ASP A 40 -9.46 1.63 -4.72
N LYS A 41 -10.73 1.93 -4.46
CA LYS A 41 -11.33 1.75 -3.14
C LYS A 41 -11.59 0.27 -2.82
N THR A 42 -11.41 -0.08 -1.56
CA THR A 42 -11.93 -1.33 -0.98
C THR A 42 -13.35 -1.10 -0.42
N LEU A 43 -14.01 -2.15 0.06
CA LEU A 43 -15.32 -2.03 0.74
C LEU A 43 -15.21 -1.44 2.16
N LEU A 44 -14.02 -1.09 2.61
CA LEU A 44 -13.82 -0.50 3.94
C LEU A 44 -14.22 0.98 3.93
N ASN A 45 -15.29 1.32 4.65
CA ASN A 45 -15.80 2.69 4.74
C ASN A 45 -15.06 3.56 5.77
N LYS A 46 -14.32 2.96 6.70
CA LYS A 46 -13.55 3.70 7.70
C LYS A 46 -12.22 4.17 7.09
N PRO A 47 -11.78 5.41 7.35
CA PRO A 47 -10.44 5.87 6.96
C PRO A 47 -9.37 4.96 7.57
N SER A 48 -8.60 4.29 6.72
CA SER A 48 -7.56 3.35 7.12
C SER A 48 -6.50 3.25 6.01
N ALA A 49 -5.35 2.68 6.33
CA ALA A 49 -4.37 2.32 5.31
C ALA A 49 -4.92 1.25 4.34
N PHE A 50 -5.90 0.45 4.78
CA PHE A 50 -6.51 -0.63 4.00
C PHE A 50 -7.75 -0.20 3.19
N ASP A 51 -8.07 1.09 3.14
CA ASP A 51 -9.18 1.61 2.32
C ASP A 51 -8.87 1.60 0.82
N ARG A 52 -7.63 1.28 0.43
CA ARG A 52 -7.16 1.21 -0.95
C ARG A 52 -6.72 -0.21 -1.35
N ILE A 53 -7.05 -0.57 -2.60
CA ILE A 53 -6.77 -1.91 -3.15
C ILE A 53 -5.27 -2.19 -3.20
N ASN A 54 -4.44 -1.21 -3.60
CA ASN A 54 -2.99 -1.39 -3.68
C ASN A 54 -2.39 -1.82 -2.35
N VAL A 55 -2.79 -1.16 -1.25
CA VAL A 55 -2.31 -1.48 0.10
C VAL A 55 -2.83 -2.85 0.55
N ARG A 56 -4.14 -3.12 0.36
CA ARG A 56 -4.72 -4.41 0.77
C ARG A 56 -4.07 -5.59 0.04
N ARG A 57 -3.85 -5.48 -1.27
CA ARG A 57 -3.17 -6.51 -2.05
C ARG A 57 -1.71 -6.68 -1.65
N LEU A 58 -1.00 -5.58 -1.38
CA LEU A 58 0.36 -5.63 -0.87
C LEU A 58 0.42 -6.44 0.43
N PHE A 59 -0.43 -6.14 1.41
CA PHE A 59 -0.44 -6.85 2.68
C PHE A 59 -0.78 -8.33 2.52
N ILE A 60 -1.72 -8.71 1.68
CA ILE A 60 -2.04 -10.13 1.41
C ILE A 60 -0.80 -10.89 0.89
N VAL A 61 -0.02 -10.27 0.01
CA VAL A 61 1.20 -10.88 -0.53
C VAL A 61 2.28 -10.98 0.54
N LEU A 62 2.46 -9.91 1.34
CA LEU A 62 3.44 -9.87 2.43
C LEU A 62 3.12 -10.91 3.50
N GLU A 63 1.88 -10.92 4.00
CA GLU A 63 1.41 -11.88 5.01
C GLU A 63 1.63 -13.32 4.56
N LYS A 64 1.28 -13.63 3.31
CA LYS A 64 1.48 -14.96 2.76
C LYS A 64 2.97 -15.34 2.65
N ALA A 65 3.80 -14.48 2.11
CA ALA A 65 5.22 -14.74 1.93
C ALA A 65 5.95 -14.89 3.28
N ILE A 66 5.65 -14.01 4.24
CA ILE A 66 6.26 -14.06 5.57
C ILE A 66 5.75 -15.28 6.35
N SER A 67 4.47 -15.62 6.25
CA SER A 67 3.92 -16.83 6.87
C SER A 67 4.58 -18.10 6.33
N GLU A 68 4.83 -18.19 5.03
CA GLU A 68 5.57 -19.32 4.45
C GLU A 68 7.02 -19.39 4.96
N ALA A 69 7.70 -18.23 4.99
CA ALA A 69 9.08 -18.15 5.50
C ALA A 69 9.16 -18.48 7.00
N SER A 70 8.18 -18.07 7.78
CA SER A 70 8.13 -18.32 9.24
C SER A 70 7.99 -19.80 9.61
N LYS A 71 7.51 -20.65 8.68
CA LYS A 71 7.40 -22.09 8.93
C LYS A 71 8.75 -22.75 9.20
N PHE A 72 9.83 -22.21 8.66
CA PHE A 72 11.17 -22.74 8.90
C PHE A 72 11.68 -22.49 10.33
N SER A 73 11.08 -21.54 11.05
CA SER A 73 11.38 -21.28 12.45
C SER A 73 10.53 -22.11 13.43
N LEU A 74 9.63 -22.97 12.94
CA LEU A 74 8.85 -23.86 13.79
C LEU A 74 9.77 -24.94 14.38
N PHE A 75 9.58 -25.22 15.67
CA PHE A 75 10.35 -26.19 16.46
C PHE A 75 11.81 -25.81 16.74
N GLU A 76 12.24 -24.60 16.31
CA GLU A 76 13.51 -24.02 16.73
C GLU A 76 13.41 -23.48 18.17
N LEU A 77 14.56 -23.29 18.81
CA LEU A 77 14.62 -22.70 20.15
C LEU A 77 14.28 -21.19 20.08
N ASN A 78 13.51 -20.69 21.04
CA ASN A 78 13.22 -19.26 21.12
C ASN A 78 14.35 -18.52 21.86
N ASP A 79 15.50 -18.41 21.23
CA ASP A 79 16.67 -17.71 21.71
C ASP A 79 16.96 -16.43 20.89
N GLU A 80 17.95 -15.67 21.30
CA GLU A 80 18.34 -14.43 20.61
C GLU A 80 18.86 -14.71 19.19
N PHE A 81 19.51 -15.84 19.00
CA PHE A 81 20.03 -16.25 17.69
C PHE A 81 18.88 -16.48 16.69
N THR A 82 17.88 -17.27 17.05
CA THR A 82 16.71 -17.55 16.19
C THR A 82 15.93 -16.28 15.89
N ARG A 83 15.75 -15.39 16.88
CA ARG A 83 15.09 -14.08 16.68
C ARG A 83 15.86 -13.19 15.70
N SER A 84 17.19 -13.13 15.84
CA SER A 84 18.06 -12.39 14.94
C SER A 84 18.06 -12.97 13.51
N GLN A 85 18.05 -14.29 13.39
CA GLN A 85 17.96 -15.00 12.12
C GLN A 85 16.64 -14.70 11.43
N PHE A 86 15.52 -14.69 12.14
CA PHE A 86 14.21 -14.29 11.61
C PHE A 86 14.20 -12.87 11.08
N VAL A 87 14.72 -11.90 11.82
CA VAL A 87 14.85 -10.50 11.37
C VAL A 87 15.73 -10.42 10.13
N SER A 88 16.84 -11.16 10.10
CA SER A 88 17.77 -11.19 8.97
C SER A 88 17.17 -11.83 7.72
N LEU A 89 16.22 -12.74 7.86
CA LEU A 89 15.49 -13.36 6.76
C LEU A 89 14.46 -12.40 6.15
N ILE A 90 13.72 -11.68 6.99
CA ILE A 90 12.60 -10.83 6.53
C ILE A 90 13.07 -9.46 6.02
N THR A 91 14.10 -8.88 6.63
CA THR A 91 14.58 -7.54 6.30
C THR A 91 14.97 -7.37 4.82
N PRO A 92 15.72 -8.26 4.17
CA PRO A 92 16.05 -8.13 2.74
C PRO A 92 14.81 -8.19 1.84
N PHE A 93 13.85 -9.05 2.17
CA PHE A 93 12.59 -9.16 1.44
C PHE A 93 11.79 -7.84 1.49
N LEU A 94 11.65 -7.24 2.66
CA LEU A 94 10.96 -5.95 2.81
C LEU A 94 11.73 -4.80 2.12
N ARG A 95 13.07 -4.83 2.12
CA ARG A 95 13.90 -3.87 1.38
C ARG A 95 13.72 -3.96 -0.13
N ASP A 96 13.60 -5.17 -0.68
CA ASP A 96 13.31 -5.34 -2.12
C ASP A 96 11.96 -4.71 -2.47
N ILE A 97 10.93 -4.92 -1.66
CA ILE A 97 9.61 -4.32 -1.86
C ILE A 97 9.64 -2.79 -1.69
N GLN A 98 10.45 -2.28 -0.76
CA GLN A 98 10.70 -0.84 -0.62
C GLN A 98 11.39 -0.28 -1.87
N GLY A 99 12.40 -0.97 -2.40
CA GLY A 99 13.07 -0.60 -3.66
C GLY A 99 12.12 -0.58 -4.86
N ARG A 100 11.11 -1.44 -4.87
CA ARG A 100 10.02 -1.47 -5.88
C ARG A 100 8.92 -0.44 -5.61
N ARG A 101 9.09 0.44 -4.63
CA ARG A 101 8.14 1.51 -4.25
C ARG A 101 6.81 1.01 -3.69
N GLY A 102 6.73 -0.23 -3.23
CA GLY A 102 5.52 -0.76 -2.57
C GLY A 102 5.36 -0.26 -1.13
N ILE A 103 6.48 -0.02 -0.45
CA ILE A 103 6.57 0.41 0.94
C ILE A 103 7.40 1.69 1.00
N VAL A 104 6.99 2.65 1.83
CA VAL A 104 7.77 3.86 2.13
C VAL A 104 8.82 3.55 3.18
N ASP A 105 8.41 2.85 4.23
CA ASP A 105 9.28 2.49 5.37
C ASP A 105 8.75 1.26 6.08
N PHE A 106 9.62 0.54 6.81
CA PHE A 106 9.24 -0.62 7.59
C PHE A 106 10.15 -0.78 8.80
N LYS A 107 9.66 -1.47 9.83
CA LYS A 107 10.43 -1.90 11.00
C LYS A 107 10.02 -3.32 11.38
N VAL A 108 11.00 -4.18 11.60
CA VAL A 108 10.82 -5.52 12.14
C VAL A 108 11.33 -5.52 13.56
N VAL A 109 10.51 -5.98 14.49
CA VAL A 109 10.86 -6.12 15.91
C VAL A 109 10.64 -7.58 16.29
N CYS A 110 11.71 -8.23 16.68
CA CYS A 110 11.70 -9.59 17.20
C CYS A 110 12.85 -9.71 18.21
N ASP A 111 12.60 -9.22 19.41
CA ASP A 111 13.60 -9.14 20.48
C ASP A 111 12.99 -9.54 21.83
N ALA A 112 13.70 -9.30 22.93
CA ALA A 112 13.24 -9.60 24.27
C ALA A 112 12.04 -8.74 24.72
N THR A 113 11.73 -7.64 24.03
CA THR A 113 10.61 -6.76 24.39
C THR A 113 9.26 -7.37 24.02
N ASN A 114 9.17 -8.08 22.90
CA ASN A 114 7.97 -8.78 22.47
C ASN A 114 8.01 -10.30 22.76
N ASN A 115 9.19 -10.88 23.00
CA ASN A 115 9.36 -12.27 23.47
C ASN A 115 9.77 -12.26 24.95
N THR A 116 8.82 -11.94 25.81
CA THR A 116 9.00 -11.98 27.27
C THR A 116 9.15 -13.43 27.78
N PRO A 117 9.69 -13.66 29.00
CA PRO A 117 9.77 -15.01 29.58
C PRO A 117 8.44 -15.75 29.54
N GLN A 118 7.32 -15.08 29.81
CA GLN A 118 5.98 -15.68 29.74
C GLN A 118 5.60 -16.16 28.34
N VAL A 119 5.98 -15.42 27.29
CA VAL A 119 5.75 -15.80 25.87
C VAL A 119 6.59 -17.04 25.53
N ILE A 120 7.85 -17.08 26.02
CA ILE A 120 8.76 -18.20 25.82
C ILE A 120 8.25 -19.45 26.55
N ASP A 121 7.81 -19.30 27.81
CA ASP A 121 7.26 -20.40 28.63
C ASP A 121 5.97 -20.98 28.01
N ASN A 122 5.22 -20.18 27.28
CA ASN A 122 4.04 -20.62 26.52
C ASN A 122 4.40 -21.22 25.14
N ASN A 123 5.67 -21.43 24.83
CA ASN A 123 6.15 -21.91 23.52
C ASN A 123 5.68 -21.03 22.35
N GLN A 124 5.60 -19.72 22.57
CA GLN A 124 5.20 -18.76 21.56
C GLN A 124 6.43 -17.97 21.07
N PHE A 125 6.40 -17.64 19.79
CA PHE A 125 7.36 -16.76 19.14
C PHE A 125 6.62 -15.59 18.52
N VAL A 126 6.99 -14.36 18.89
CA VAL A 126 6.31 -13.13 18.45
C VAL A 126 7.28 -12.27 17.66
N GLY A 127 6.89 -11.96 16.43
CA GLY A 127 7.59 -11.01 15.57
C GLY A 127 6.62 -9.93 15.08
N ASP A 128 6.90 -8.67 15.39
CA ASP A 128 6.09 -7.53 14.98
C ASP A 128 6.69 -6.87 13.73
N ILE A 129 5.86 -6.73 12.70
CA ILE A 129 6.26 -6.13 11.44
C ILE A 129 5.42 -4.88 11.19
N TYR A 130 6.05 -3.72 11.34
CA TYR A 130 5.44 -2.42 11.10
C TYR A 130 5.74 -1.98 9.67
N ILE A 131 4.71 -1.65 8.91
CA ILE A 131 4.84 -1.28 7.49
C ILE A 131 4.12 0.04 7.25
N LYS A 132 4.82 0.95 6.60
CA LYS A 132 4.27 2.20 6.08
C LYS A 132 4.08 2.05 4.56
N PRO A 133 2.86 1.74 4.08
CA PRO A 133 2.62 1.49 2.67
C PRO A 133 2.69 2.76 1.83
N ALA A 134 3.08 2.62 0.57
CA ALA A 134 2.95 3.69 -0.41
C ALA A 134 1.48 3.87 -0.79
N ARG A 135 1.02 5.14 -0.84
CA ARG A 135 -0.36 5.47 -1.20
C ARG A 135 -0.48 5.81 -2.69
N SER A 136 -1.58 5.42 -3.31
CA SER A 136 -1.94 5.83 -4.66
C SER A 136 -2.40 7.28 -4.71
N ILE A 137 -2.19 7.94 -5.85
CA ILE A 137 -2.67 9.29 -6.12
C ILE A 137 -4.12 9.16 -6.63
N ASN A 138 -5.06 9.78 -5.95
CA ASN A 138 -6.47 9.79 -6.33
C ASN A 138 -6.95 11.15 -6.84
N TYR A 139 -6.27 12.23 -6.43
CA TYR A 139 -6.60 13.60 -6.82
C TYR A 139 -5.35 14.30 -7.31
N ILE A 140 -5.48 14.96 -8.47
CA ILE A 140 -4.42 15.78 -9.05
C ILE A 140 -4.98 17.20 -9.10
N GLN A 141 -4.36 18.11 -8.36
CA GLN A 141 -4.65 19.53 -8.42
C GLN A 141 -3.58 20.19 -9.28
N LEU A 142 -3.99 20.86 -10.32
CA LEU A 142 -3.12 21.61 -11.22
C LEU A 142 -3.43 23.10 -11.08
N ASN A 143 -2.46 23.88 -10.66
CA ASN A 143 -2.55 25.32 -10.53
C ASN A 143 -1.83 25.97 -11.73
N PHE A 144 -2.58 26.67 -12.57
CA PHE A 144 -2.02 27.45 -13.69
C PHE A 144 -2.00 28.91 -13.31
N VAL A 145 -0.82 29.49 -13.21
CA VAL A 145 -0.64 30.91 -12.93
C VAL A 145 -0.11 31.59 -14.18
N ALA A 146 -0.88 32.52 -14.72
CA ALA A 146 -0.42 33.41 -15.83
C ALA A 146 0.40 34.54 -15.23
N VAL A 147 1.64 34.66 -15.64
CA VAL A 147 2.55 35.74 -15.20
C VAL A 147 2.74 36.74 -16.32
N ALA A 148 2.73 38.01 -15.96
CA ALA A 148 2.96 39.09 -16.94
C ALA A 148 4.38 39.07 -17.48
N THR A 149 4.55 39.51 -18.73
CA THR A 149 5.87 39.59 -19.37
C THR A 149 6.76 40.57 -18.58
N GLY A 150 7.90 40.08 -18.09
CA GLY A 150 8.86 40.88 -17.31
C GLY A 150 8.88 40.60 -15.80
N VAL A 151 8.02 39.69 -15.30
CA VAL A 151 8.06 39.22 -13.90
C VAL A 151 8.90 37.94 -13.81
N GLU A 152 9.89 37.93 -12.92
CA GLU A 152 10.69 36.73 -12.68
C GLU A 152 9.88 35.65 -11.93
N PHE A 153 9.94 34.40 -12.39
CA PHE A 153 9.18 33.29 -11.79
C PHE A 153 9.48 33.07 -10.31
N ASN A 154 10.72 33.38 -9.86
CA ASN A 154 11.12 33.23 -8.45
C ASN A 154 10.33 34.13 -7.49
N THR A 155 9.83 35.28 -7.96
CA THR A 155 8.99 36.17 -7.12
C THR A 155 7.56 35.68 -6.99
N VAL A 156 7.07 34.89 -7.94
CA VAL A 156 5.73 34.29 -7.89
C VAL A 156 5.67 33.01 -7.08
N VAL A 157 6.73 32.20 -7.13
CA VAL A 157 6.85 30.93 -6.38
C VAL A 157 7.09 31.16 -4.89
N GLY A 158 7.71 32.26 -4.50
CA GLY A 158 7.99 32.59 -3.08
C GLY A 158 6.80 33.20 -2.31
N ALA A 159 5.66 33.48 -2.99
CA ALA A 159 4.47 34.12 -2.40
C ALA A 159 3.28 33.15 -2.21
N ALA A 160 3.48 31.83 -2.38
CA ALA A 160 2.46 30.80 -2.26
C ALA A 160 2.63 29.97 -0.96
#